data_af4941fd8823337c0e6db0c7583ab265
#
_entry.id   af4941fd8823337c0e6db0c7583ab265
#
_cell.length_a   1.000
_cell.length_b   1.000
_cell.length_c   1.000
_cell.angle_alpha   90.00
_cell.angle_beta   90.00
_cell.angle_gamma   90.00
#
_symmetry.space_group_name_H-M   'P 1'
#
loop_
_entity.id
_entity.type
_entity.pdbx_description
1 polymer ?
#
loop_
_entity_poly.entity_id
_entity_poly.type
_entity_poly.pdbx_seq_one_letter_code
_entity_poly.pdbx_strand_id
1 'polypeptide(L)'
;MKDLSWILLSIGLAIFLILLIKPLWNKQRYQSKIKINNKFIFNNDLPENEYSNQIVTLRFSPKVKSNIPFEEVMRLFLKHNLSFNEMKIFEKINGNKKLYNVANLIEPGIFEKNKDIPGFTFFFQQTNHKTDLHILNEIFETMHQLCEH
;
A
#
# COMPACT_ATOMS: atom_id res chain seq x y z
N MET A 1 -45.19 -11.24 33.36
CA MET A 1 -44.87 -10.54 32.09
C MET A 1 -43.74 -9.52 32.21
N LYS A 2 -43.31 -9.11 33.44
CA LYS A 2 -42.19 -8.16 33.57
C LYS A 2 -40.81 -8.80 33.31
N ASP A 3 -40.65 -10.09 33.55
CA ASP A 3 -39.35 -10.77 33.40
C ASP A 3 -38.96 -11.00 31.94
N LEU A 4 -39.92 -11.18 31.03
CA LEU A 4 -39.67 -11.39 29.60
C LEU A 4 -39.08 -10.12 28.94
N SER A 5 -39.50 -8.93 29.35
CA SER A 5 -39.03 -7.66 28.83
C SER A 5 -37.60 -7.37 29.27
N TRP A 6 -37.16 -7.79 30.45
CA TRP A 6 -35.79 -7.67 30.93
C TRP A 6 -34.84 -8.60 30.18
N ILE A 7 -35.29 -9.82 29.86
CA ILE A 7 -34.52 -10.81 29.09
C ILE A 7 -34.28 -10.27 27.64
N LEU A 8 -35.34 -9.75 27.01
CA LEU A 8 -35.22 -9.16 25.66
C LEU A 8 -34.30 -7.94 25.63
N LEU A 9 -34.36 -7.06 26.66
CA LEU A 9 -33.48 -5.93 26.79
C LEU A 9 -32.00 -6.33 26.94
N SER A 10 -31.70 -7.34 27.76
CA SER A 10 -30.33 -7.84 27.95
C SER A 10 -29.75 -8.48 26.68
N ILE A 11 -30.54 -9.22 25.94
CA ILE A 11 -30.12 -9.81 24.64
C ILE A 11 -29.85 -8.70 23.60
N GLY A 12 -30.73 -7.70 23.51
CA GLY A 12 -30.52 -6.55 22.62
C GLY A 12 -29.25 -5.77 22.94
N LEU A 13 -28.97 -5.54 24.22
CA LEU A 13 -27.75 -4.86 24.69
C LEU A 13 -26.49 -5.67 24.34
N ALA A 14 -26.52 -6.99 24.53
CA ALA A 14 -25.39 -7.87 24.20
C ALA A 14 -25.07 -7.87 22.70
N ILE A 15 -26.10 -7.94 21.84
CA ILE A 15 -25.93 -7.85 20.38
C ILE A 15 -25.36 -6.50 19.96
N PHE A 16 -25.85 -5.41 20.59
CA PHE A 16 -25.36 -4.06 20.30
C PHE A 16 -23.87 -3.90 20.69
N LEU A 17 -23.44 -4.43 21.84
CA LEU A 17 -22.05 -4.42 22.27
C LEU A 17 -21.16 -5.24 21.32
N ILE A 18 -21.61 -6.39 20.84
CA ILE A 18 -20.87 -7.21 19.85
C ILE A 18 -20.69 -6.45 18.54
N LEU A 19 -21.71 -5.72 18.07
CA LEU A 19 -21.63 -4.92 16.85
C LEU A 19 -20.70 -3.72 16.98
N LEU A 20 -20.59 -3.12 18.17
CA LEU A 20 -19.63 -2.04 18.45
C LEU A 20 -18.17 -2.54 18.53
N ILE A 21 -17.95 -3.76 19.02
CA ILE A 21 -16.59 -4.31 19.19
C ILE A 21 -16.04 -4.87 17.85
N LYS A 22 -16.88 -5.37 16.95
CA LYS A 22 -16.45 -5.90 15.64
C LYS A 22 -15.57 -4.97 14.83
N PRO A 23 -15.88 -3.67 14.64
CA PRO A 23 -15.01 -2.77 13.87
C PRO A 23 -13.68 -2.49 14.57
N LEU A 24 -13.62 -2.53 15.91
CA LEU A 24 -12.38 -2.35 16.66
C LEU A 24 -11.45 -3.57 16.54
N TRP A 25 -11.98 -4.78 16.50
CA TRP A 25 -11.19 -6.01 16.28
C TRP A 25 -10.68 -6.15 14.85
N ASN A 26 -11.43 -5.67 13.86
CA ASN A 26 -10.98 -5.68 12.48
C ASN A 26 -9.83 -4.68 12.23
N LYS A 27 -9.77 -3.59 13.00
CA LYS A 27 -8.70 -2.59 12.89
C LYS A 27 -7.32 -3.11 13.34
N GLN A 28 -7.28 -4.09 14.25
CA GLN A 28 -6.01 -4.68 14.71
C GLN A 28 -5.42 -5.75 13.77
N ARG A 29 -6.18 -6.28 12.81
CA ARG A 29 -5.70 -7.33 11.89
C ARG A 29 -4.85 -6.79 10.73
N TYR A 30 -4.88 -5.49 10.45
CA TYR A 30 -4.17 -4.87 9.33
C TYR A 30 -2.87 -4.16 9.70
N GLN A 31 -2.37 -4.32 10.92
CA GLN A 31 -1.01 -3.89 11.21
C GLN A 31 -0.02 -4.87 10.55
N SER A 32 0.24 -4.66 9.27
CA SER A 32 1.37 -5.26 8.59
C SER A 32 2.64 -4.73 9.26
N LYS A 33 3.26 -5.55 10.13
CA LYS A 33 4.64 -5.27 10.55
C LYS A 33 5.51 -5.39 9.32
N ILE A 34 5.74 -4.27 8.64
CA ILE A 34 6.77 -4.14 7.62
C ILE A 34 8.07 -4.43 8.35
N LYS A 35 8.60 -5.64 8.21
CA LYS A 35 9.99 -5.91 8.57
C LYS A 35 10.84 -5.23 7.51
N ILE A 36 11.13 -3.95 7.73
CA ILE A 36 12.17 -3.26 6.99
C ILE A 36 13.46 -3.95 7.45
N ASN A 37 14.04 -4.74 6.57
CA ASN A 37 15.38 -5.28 6.80
C ASN A 37 16.33 -4.10 6.55
N ASN A 38 16.62 -3.33 7.63
CA ASN A 38 17.39 -2.07 7.63
C ASN A 38 18.87 -2.30 7.26
N LYS A 39 19.16 -3.10 6.26
CA LYS A 39 20.51 -3.23 5.72
C LYS A 39 20.64 -2.47 4.40
N PHE A 40 20.14 -1.23 4.36
CA PHE A 40 20.59 -0.26 3.37
C PHE A 40 21.87 0.36 3.90
N ILE A 41 23.01 -0.22 3.55
CA ILE A 41 24.31 0.42 3.73
C ILE A 41 24.39 1.50 2.65
N PHE A 42 24.00 2.72 2.99
CA PHE A 42 24.31 3.88 2.16
C PHE A 42 25.79 4.17 2.37
N ASN A 43 26.63 3.80 1.42
CA ASN A 43 27.99 4.31 1.35
C ASN A 43 27.91 5.81 1.03
N ASN A 44 28.17 6.65 2.03
CA ASN A 44 28.17 8.11 1.90
C ASN A 44 29.34 8.66 1.04
N ASP A 45 30.17 7.78 0.49
CA ASP A 45 31.44 8.15 -0.19
C ASP A 45 31.37 8.05 -1.73
N LEU A 46 30.17 7.95 -2.32
CA LEU A 46 30.05 7.96 -3.78
C LEU A 46 30.18 9.40 -4.30
N PRO A 47 31.06 9.66 -5.27
CA PRO A 47 31.19 10.98 -5.90
C PRO A 47 29.87 11.36 -6.58
N GLU A 48 29.47 12.64 -6.44
CA GLU A 48 28.19 13.21 -6.89
C GLU A 48 27.90 13.05 -8.41
N ASN A 49 28.79 12.48 -9.21
CA ASN A 49 28.73 12.47 -10.68
C ASN A 49 28.53 11.11 -11.34
N GLU A 50 28.47 10.00 -10.62
CA GLU A 50 28.04 8.75 -11.20
C GLU A 50 26.53 8.58 -11.05
N TYR A 51 25.76 9.01 -12.06
CA TYR A 51 24.36 8.64 -12.21
C TYR A 51 24.28 7.11 -12.31
N SER A 52 24.00 6.47 -11.21
CA SER A 52 23.79 5.03 -11.19
C SER A 52 22.53 4.73 -12.03
N ASN A 53 22.68 3.96 -13.11
CA ASN A 53 21.55 3.43 -13.88
C ASN A 53 20.80 2.31 -13.11
N GLN A 54 20.93 2.30 -11.79
CA GLN A 54 20.31 1.30 -10.95
C GLN A 54 18.84 1.59 -10.73
N ILE A 55 18.05 0.53 -10.76
CA ILE A 55 16.61 0.60 -10.43
C ILE A 55 16.45 0.09 -9.00
N VAL A 56 15.88 0.94 -8.16
CA VAL A 56 15.46 0.55 -6.81
C VAL A 56 14.04 -0.01 -6.90
N THR A 57 13.82 -1.17 -6.30
CA THR A 57 12.51 -1.83 -6.27
C THR A 57 12.11 -2.16 -4.84
N LEU A 58 10.83 -1.85 -4.51
CA LEU A 58 10.21 -2.26 -3.25
C LEU A 58 8.97 -3.09 -3.57
N ARG A 59 8.86 -4.26 -2.96
CA ARG A 59 7.70 -5.14 -3.13
C ARG A 59 6.79 -5.07 -1.91
N PHE A 60 5.51 -4.89 -2.18
CA PHE A 60 4.46 -4.90 -1.18
C PHE A 60 3.51 -6.06 -1.46
N SER A 61 3.26 -6.88 -0.44
CA SER A 61 2.28 -7.96 -0.51
C SER A 61 1.53 -8.03 0.82
N PRO A 62 0.20 -8.15 0.81
CA PRO A 62 -0.55 -8.36 2.03
C PRO A 62 -0.19 -9.71 2.66
N LYS A 63 -0.25 -9.80 4.01
CA LYS A 63 0.09 -11.04 4.74
C LYS A 63 -0.84 -12.21 4.43
N VAL A 64 -2.09 -11.90 4.17
CA VAL A 64 -3.09 -12.89 3.78
C VAL A 64 -3.14 -12.89 2.26
N LYS A 65 -2.97 -14.06 1.64
CA LYS A 65 -3.12 -14.22 0.19
C LYS A 65 -4.55 -13.82 -0.18
N SER A 66 -4.72 -12.57 -0.57
CA SER A 66 -5.98 -12.03 -1.09
C SER A 66 -5.67 -11.29 -2.38
N ASN A 67 -6.47 -11.52 -3.39
CA ASN A 67 -6.42 -10.70 -4.59
C ASN A 67 -7.16 -9.41 -4.32
N ILE A 68 -6.54 -8.30 -4.71
CA ILE A 68 -7.14 -6.97 -4.59
C ILE A 68 -7.92 -6.72 -5.90
N PRO A 69 -9.22 -6.37 -5.84
CA PRO A 69 -9.98 -6.06 -7.04
C PRO A 69 -9.37 -4.89 -7.82
N PHE A 70 -9.35 -5.01 -9.15
CA PHE A 70 -8.78 -3.98 -10.02
C PHE A 70 -9.39 -2.59 -9.78
N GLU A 71 -10.71 -2.52 -9.62
CA GLU A 71 -11.45 -1.28 -9.36
C GLU A 71 -11.02 -0.63 -8.04
N GLU A 72 -10.70 -1.44 -7.04
CA GLU A 72 -10.21 -0.94 -5.76
C GLU A 72 -8.78 -0.39 -5.89
N VAL A 73 -7.92 -1.08 -6.61
CA VAL A 73 -6.56 -0.59 -6.93
C VAL A 73 -6.62 0.74 -7.67
N MET A 74 -7.47 0.84 -8.70
CA MET A 74 -7.70 2.08 -9.43
C MET A 74 -8.13 3.21 -8.49
N ARG A 75 -9.14 2.97 -7.66
CA ARG A 75 -9.67 3.95 -6.72
C ARG A 75 -8.60 4.42 -5.72
N LEU A 76 -7.84 3.48 -5.16
CA LEU A 76 -6.81 3.77 -4.16
C LEU A 76 -5.67 4.59 -4.75
N PHE A 77 -5.09 4.16 -5.86
CA PHE A 77 -3.95 4.85 -6.44
C PHE A 77 -4.32 6.22 -7.03
N LEU A 78 -5.48 6.35 -7.65
CA LEU A 78 -5.96 7.66 -8.11
C LEU A 78 -6.20 8.63 -6.94
N LYS A 79 -6.74 8.15 -5.82
CA LYS A 79 -6.90 8.94 -4.59
C LYS A 79 -5.56 9.48 -4.07
N HIS A 80 -4.47 8.74 -4.28
CA HIS A 80 -3.12 9.13 -3.87
C HIS A 80 -2.33 9.84 -4.97
N ASN A 81 -3.04 10.39 -5.97
CA ASN A 81 -2.46 11.14 -7.08
C ASN A 81 -1.42 10.34 -7.90
N LEU A 82 -1.67 9.03 -8.07
CA LEU A 82 -0.99 8.26 -9.09
C LEU A 82 -1.85 8.26 -10.35
N SER A 83 -1.23 8.34 -11.51
CA SER A 83 -1.89 8.24 -12.82
C SER A 83 -1.68 6.86 -13.43
N PHE A 84 -2.72 6.35 -14.08
CA PHE A 84 -2.66 5.09 -14.82
C PHE A 84 -2.25 5.38 -16.27
N ASN A 85 -1.21 4.73 -16.76
CA ASN A 85 -0.63 5.01 -18.08
C ASN A 85 -0.94 3.93 -19.14
N GLU A 86 -0.53 4.19 -20.38
CA GLU A 86 -0.74 3.27 -21.52
C GLU A 86 -0.04 1.91 -21.35
N MET A 87 1.02 1.85 -20.55
CA MET A 87 1.70 0.59 -20.21
C MET A 87 0.94 -0.25 -19.18
N LYS A 88 -0.25 0.23 -18.77
CA LYS A 88 -1.09 -0.41 -17.75
C LYS A 88 -0.40 -0.54 -16.39
N ILE A 89 0.40 0.43 -16.01
CA ILE A 89 1.02 0.60 -14.70
C ILE A 89 0.64 1.97 -14.14
N PHE A 90 0.82 2.14 -12.84
CA PHE A 90 0.65 3.45 -12.21
C PHE A 90 1.97 4.20 -12.14
N GLU A 91 1.90 5.53 -12.20
CA GLU A 91 3.05 6.41 -12.05
C GLU A 91 2.72 7.58 -11.12
N LYS A 92 3.69 7.96 -10.31
CA LYS A 92 3.65 9.15 -9.48
C LYS A 92 4.45 10.25 -10.15
N ILE A 93 3.77 11.36 -10.45
CA ILE A 93 4.38 12.53 -11.08
C ILE A 93 4.23 13.71 -10.14
N ASN A 94 5.30 14.50 -9.98
CA ASN A 94 5.29 15.76 -9.26
C ASN A 94 5.79 16.88 -10.20
N GLY A 95 4.87 17.74 -10.63
CA GLY A 95 5.12 18.69 -11.71
C GLY A 95 5.47 17.96 -13.01
N ASN A 96 6.66 18.23 -13.55
CA ASN A 96 7.16 17.59 -14.77
C ASN A 96 8.09 16.39 -14.49
N LYS A 97 8.28 16.01 -13.22
CA LYS A 97 9.20 14.94 -12.84
C LYS A 97 8.44 13.69 -12.41
N LYS A 98 8.74 12.59 -13.09
CA LYS A 98 8.31 11.25 -12.65
C LYS A 98 9.12 10.85 -11.42
N LEU A 99 8.45 10.50 -10.33
CA LEU A 99 9.08 10.07 -9.09
C LEU A 99 9.29 8.56 -9.07
N TYR A 100 8.21 7.79 -9.25
CA TYR A 100 8.26 6.33 -9.24
C TYR A 100 7.09 5.74 -10.05
N ASN A 101 7.21 4.46 -10.36
CA ASN A 101 6.15 3.67 -10.96
C ASN A 101 5.69 2.57 -10.02
N VAL A 102 4.48 2.08 -10.25
CA VAL A 102 3.92 0.93 -9.53
C VAL A 102 3.41 -0.08 -10.53
N ALA A 103 3.88 -1.30 -10.41
CA ALA A 103 3.46 -2.44 -11.22
C ALA A 103 2.76 -3.49 -10.36
N ASN A 104 2.01 -4.38 -11.00
CA ASN A 104 1.49 -5.57 -10.36
C ASN A 104 2.66 -6.48 -9.92
N LEU A 105 2.49 -7.18 -8.79
CA LEU A 105 3.51 -8.12 -8.29
C LEU A 105 3.68 -9.34 -9.20
N ILE A 106 2.65 -9.72 -9.97
CA ILE A 106 2.69 -10.84 -10.93
C ILE A 106 3.16 -10.34 -12.31
N GLU A 107 4.07 -11.08 -12.93
CA GLU A 107 4.48 -10.82 -14.31
C GLU A 107 3.31 -10.91 -15.32
N PRO A 108 3.30 -10.04 -16.32
CA PRO A 108 4.31 -9.07 -16.75
C PRO A 108 4.26 -7.71 -16.02
N GLY A 109 3.69 -7.61 -14.83
CA GLY A 109 3.65 -6.40 -14.00
C GLY A 109 2.51 -5.43 -14.33
N ILE A 110 1.62 -5.77 -15.23
CA ILE A 110 0.51 -4.91 -15.65
C ILE A 110 -0.73 -5.10 -14.80
N PHE A 111 -1.53 -4.04 -14.68
CA PHE A 111 -2.85 -4.08 -14.04
C PHE A 111 -3.94 -4.25 -15.10
N GLU A 112 -4.71 -5.30 -14.98
CA GLU A 112 -5.86 -5.60 -15.85
C GLU A 112 -7.03 -6.11 -15.02
N LYS A 113 -8.26 -5.80 -15.47
CA LYS A 113 -9.48 -6.14 -14.75
C LYS A 113 -9.64 -7.63 -14.44
N ASN A 114 -9.12 -8.50 -15.31
CA ASN A 114 -9.28 -9.95 -15.21
C ASN A 114 -8.02 -10.65 -14.66
N LYS A 115 -7.06 -9.89 -14.12
CA LYS A 115 -5.84 -10.45 -13.55
C LYS A 115 -5.83 -10.32 -12.04
N ASP A 116 -5.24 -11.31 -11.40
CA ASP A 116 -4.98 -11.29 -9.98
C ASP A 116 -3.99 -10.17 -9.61
N ILE A 117 -4.29 -9.47 -8.53
CA ILE A 117 -3.42 -8.43 -7.98
C ILE A 117 -3.10 -8.81 -6.53
N PRO A 118 -2.09 -9.67 -6.29
CA PRO A 118 -1.71 -10.10 -4.94
C PRO A 118 -0.83 -9.09 -4.22
N GLY A 119 -0.45 -8.00 -4.89
CA GLY A 119 0.41 -6.97 -4.34
C GLY A 119 1.01 -6.07 -5.42
N PHE A 120 1.95 -5.26 -5.01
CA PHE A 120 2.52 -4.19 -5.82
C PHE A 120 4.05 -4.20 -5.81
N THR A 121 4.64 -3.77 -6.92
CA THR A 121 6.08 -3.47 -7.04
C THR A 121 6.24 -1.99 -7.33
N PHE A 122 6.78 -1.24 -6.39
CA PHE A 122 7.19 0.15 -6.59
C PHE A 122 8.61 0.17 -7.11
N PHE A 123 8.89 1.00 -8.10
CA PHE A 123 10.23 1.12 -8.66
C PHE A 123 10.54 2.50 -9.18
N PHE A 124 11.79 2.93 -9.02
CA PHE A 124 12.31 4.19 -9.53
C PHE A 124 13.78 4.07 -9.93
N GLN A 125 14.22 4.95 -10.81
CA GLN A 125 15.63 5.04 -11.18
C GLN A 125 16.37 5.86 -10.12
N GLN A 126 17.45 5.31 -9.60
CA GLN A 126 18.32 6.01 -8.67
C GLN A 126 18.94 7.23 -9.34
N THR A 127 18.92 8.36 -8.65
CA THR A 127 19.49 9.64 -9.16
C THR A 127 20.56 10.20 -8.22
N ASN A 128 20.15 10.59 -7.02
CA ASN A 128 21.05 11.08 -5.98
C ASN A 128 20.40 10.86 -4.61
N HIS A 129 21.23 10.85 -3.58
CA HIS A 129 20.82 10.50 -2.22
C HIS A 129 19.60 11.30 -1.69
N LYS A 130 19.59 12.62 -1.88
CA LYS A 130 18.49 13.48 -1.36
C LYS A 130 17.18 13.23 -2.07
N THR A 131 17.20 13.14 -3.40
CA THR A 131 16.01 12.87 -4.21
C THR A 131 15.50 11.45 -3.96
N ASP A 132 16.40 10.47 -3.87
CA ASP A 132 16.06 9.06 -3.67
C ASP A 132 15.43 8.85 -2.28
N LEU A 133 15.92 9.52 -1.24
CA LEU A 133 15.29 9.51 0.08
C LEU A 133 13.88 10.12 0.06
N HIS A 134 13.70 11.22 -0.68
CA HIS A 134 12.37 11.80 -0.84
C HIS A 134 11.41 10.83 -1.53
N ILE A 135 11.85 10.18 -2.62
CA ILE A 135 11.05 9.18 -3.33
C ILE A 135 10.70 8.00 -2.42
N LEU A 136 11.66 7.50 -1.65
CA LEU A 136 11.43 6.41 -0.69
C LEU A 136 10.39 6.80 0.36
N ASN A 137 10.47 8.00 0.93
CA ASN A 137 9.48 8.47 1.90
C ASN A 137 8.09 8.57 1.27
N GLU A 138 7.96 9.10 0.06
CA GLU A 138 6.68 9.15 -0.68
C GLU A 138 6.11 7.75 -0.92
N ILE A 139 6.95 6.78 -1.28
CA ILE A 139 6.52 5.37 -1.45
C ILE A 139 6.03 4.82 -0.11
N PHE A 140 6.76 5.01 0.99
CA PHE A 140 6.35 4.53 2.32
C PHE A 140 5.05 5.15 2.80
N GLU A 141 4.85 6.44 2.61
CA GLU A 141 3.59 7.13 2.91
C GLU A 141 2.44 6.53 2.09
N THR A 142 2.64 6.33 0.79
CA THR A 142 1.64 5.69 -0.07
C THR A 142 1.31 4.27 0.40
N MET A 143 2.33 3.47 0.71
CA MET A 143 2.16 2.10 1.22
C MET A 143 1.44 2.08 2.58
N HIS A 144 1.76 3.01 3.47
CA HIS A 144 1.10 3.12 4.77
C HIS A 144 -0.39 3.42 4.62
N GLN A 145 -0.72 4.38 3.79
CA GLN A 145 -2.10 4.74 3.49
C GLN A 145 -2.90 3.60 2.83
N LEU A 146 -2.24 2.78 1.99
CA LEU A 146 -2.84 1.57 1.42
C LEU A 146 -3.12 0.49 2.48
N CYS A 147 -2.37 0.47 3.59
CA CYS A 147 -2.58 -0.49 4.68
C CYS A 147 -3.72 -0.09 5.63
N GLU A 148 -4.14 1.17 5.62
CA GLU A 148 -5.20 1.68 6.50
C GLU A 148 -6.62 1.46 5.95
N HIS A 149 -6.75 1.02 4.72
CA HIS A 149 -8.00 0.74 4.02
C HIS A 149 -8.21 -0.75 3.83
#